data_69e49e5f2f6ba1023317340fda3cdcd6
#
_entry.id   69e49e5f2f6ba1023317340fda3cdcd6
#
_cell.length_a   1.000
_cell.length_b   1.000
_cell.length_c   1.000
_cell.angle_alpha   90.00
_cell.angle_beta   90.00
_cell.angle_gamma   90.00
#
_symmetry.space_group_name_H-M   'P 1'
#
loop_
_entity.id
_entity.type
_entity.pdbx_description
1 polymer ?
#
loop_
_entity_poly.entity_id
_entity_poly.type
_entity_poly.pdbx_seq_one_letter_code
_entity_poly.pdbx_strand_id
1 'polypeptide(L)'
;MNHPAELQVFSYLQKAMKGEATMTEEVAAQVASDVKAALDKQFNSPPRDEFRLRMSNIGRPKCQLWFEKNDPEDKIPLPPHFLMNMLLGDLVEAVFKGLLRAAGAEFKDNDTVTLKLPDGQEIQGEYDMEMDGKIDDVKSASPWSYQNKFDSFESLQKGDGFGYIPQLVGYSKAAGKDVGGWWVVNKLSLIHI
;
A
#
# COMPACT_ATOMS: atom_id res chain seq x y z
N MET A 1 6.93 19.55 -5.04
CA MET A 1 5.75 20.31 -4.54
C MET A 1 5.00 19.33 -3.65
N ASN A 2 4.73 19.68 -2.40
CA ASN A 2 4.04 18.78 -1.49
C ASN A 2 2.55 18.70 -1.87
N HIS A 3 1.97 17.51 -1.75
CA HIS A 3 0.54 17.32 -2.01
C HIS A 3 -0.30 18.09 -0.98
N PRO A 4 -1.44 18.71 -1.36
CA PRO A 4 -2.28 19.45 -0.39
C PRO A 4 -2.69 18.64 0.84
N ALA A 5 -3.00 17.36 0.68
CA ALA A 5 -3.35 16.46 1.77
C ALA A 5 -2.20 16.24 2.77
N GLU A 6 -0.95 16.28 2.31
CA GLU A 6 0.23 16.23 3.18
C GLU A 6 0.23 17.44 4.14
N LEU A 7 0.00 18.64 3.60
CA LEU A 7 -0.06 19.87 4.40
C LEU A 7 -1.22 19.84 5.39
N GLN A 8 -2.37 19.26 5.01
CA GLN A 8 -3.51 19.07 5.90
C GLN A 8 -3.14 18.15 7.07
N VAL A 9 -2.50 17.00 6.82
CA VAL A 9 -2.05 16.08 7.86
C VAL A 9 -1.04 16.75 8.79
N PHE A 10 -0.04 17.47 8.27
CA PHE A 10 0.90 18.22 9.10
C PHE A 10 0.21 19.27 9.98
N SER A 11 -0.69 20.04 9.39
CA SER A 11 -1.45 21.05 10.13
C SER A 11 -2.29 20.40 11.25
N TYR A 12 -2.95 19.29 10.94
CA TYR A 12 -3.73 18.54 11.93
C TYR A 12 -2.85 18.07 13.10
N LEU A 13 -1.71 17.45 12.80
CA LEU A 13 -0.80 16.96 13.83
C LEU A 13 -0.22 18.08 14.69
N GLN A 14 0.14 19.21 14.10
CA GLN A 14 0.59 20.39 14.86
C GLN A 14 -0.48 20.91 15.82
N LYS A 15 -1.75 20.95 15.39
CA LYS A 15 -2.88 21.32 16.22
C LYS A 15 -3.13 20.30 17.33
N ALA A 16 -3.08 19.01 17.00
CA ALA A 16 -3.26 17.93 17.97
C ALA A 16 -2.19 17.98 19.10
N MET A 17 -0.91 18.25 18.75
CA MET A 17 0.15 18.43 19.73
C MET A 17 -0.10 19.60 20.70
N LYS A 18 -0.87 20.59 20.28
CA LYS A 18 -1.26 21.74 21.12
C LYS A 18 -2.59 21.52 21.86
N GLY A 19 -3.26 20.40 21.66
CA GLY A 19 -4.59 20.13 22.18
C GLY A 19 -5.71 20.90 21.44
N GLU A 20 -5.42 21.46 20.26
CA GLU A 20 -6.33 22.26 19.44
C GLU A 20 -7.12 21.41 18.41
N ALA A 21 -6.76 20.13 18.26
CA ALA A 21 -7.47 19.18 17.40
C ALA A 21 -7.50 17.79 18.09
N THR A 22 -8.59 17.07 17.82
CA THR A 22 -8.79 15.71 18.32
C THR A 22 -9.25 14.82 17.16
N MET A 23 -8.96 13.52 17.25
CA MET A 23 -9.57 12.54 16.37
C MET A 23 -11.01 12.29 16.83
N THR A 24 -11.98 12.33 15.91
CA THR A 24 -13.38 12.02 16.24
C THR A 24 -13.55 10.56 16.56
N GLU A 25 -14.58 10.21 17.34
CA GLU A 25 -14.91 8.83 17.69
C GLU A 25 -15.18 7.98 16.42
N GLU A 26 -15.82 8.55 15.41
CA GLU A 26 -16.08 7.89 14.13
C GLU A 26 -14.79 7.51 13.40
N VAL A 27 -13.85 8.43 13.30
CA VAL A 27 -12.54 8.15 12.66
C VAL A 27 -11.74 7.14 13.47
N ALA A 28 -11.74 7.25 14.80
CA ALA A 28 -11.06 6.29 15.68
C ALA A 28 -11.66 4.87 15.55
N ALA A 29 -12.99 4.76 15.49
CA ALA A 29 -13.68 3.49 15.28
C ALA A 29 -13.36 2.88 13.91
N GLN A 30 -13.27 3.70 12.85
CA GLN A 30 -12.86 3.22 11.53
C GLN A 30 -11.43 2.69 11.56
N VAL A 31 -10.49 3.42 12.15
CA VAL A 31 -9.10 2.95 12.30
C VAL A 31 -9.02 1.63 13.07
N ALA A 32 -9.79 1.51 14.15
CA ALA A 32 -9.85 0.26 14.92
C ALA A 32 -10.39 -0.92 14.09
N SER A 33 -11.40 -0.67 13.24
CA SER A 33 -11.93 -1.66 12.29
C SER A 33 -10.89 -2.07 11.25
N ASP A 34 -10.16 -1.11 10.67
CA ASP A 34 -9.12 -1.37 9.67
C ASP A 34 -7.95 -2.15 10.28
N VAL A 35 -7.54 -1.81 11.51
CA VAL A 35 -6.52 -2.56 12.27
C VAL A 35 -6.98 -4.00 12.53
N LYS A 36 -8.25 -4.20 12.92
CA LYS A 36 -8.79 -5.54 13.10
C LYS A 36 -8.76 -6.34 11.79
N ALA A 37 -9.16 -5.73 10.68
CA ALA A 37 -9.12 -6.35 9.37
C ALA A 37 -7.68 -6.75 8.96
N ALA A 38 -6.69 -5.90 9.26
CA ALA A 38 -5.28 -6.21 9.05
C ALA A 38 -4.81 -7.45 9.85
N LEU A 39 -5.20 -7.55 11.11
CA LEU A 39 -4.90 -8.72 11.94
C LEU A 39 -5.57 -9.98 11.40
N ASP A 40 -6.85 -9.90 11.06
CA ASP A 40 -7.60 -11.03 10.49
C ASP A 40 -6.98 -11.49 9.16
N LYS A 41 -6.56 -10.57 8.31
CA LYS A 41 -5.89 -10.85 7.03
C LYS A 41 -4.58 -11.62 7.21
N GLN A 42 -3.78 -11.26 8.22
CA GLN A 42 -2.46 -11.85 8.42
C GLN A 42 -2.48 -13.16 9.23
N PHE A 43 -3.41 -13.31 10.17
CA PHE A 43 -3.42 -14.44 11.10
C PHE A 43 -4.58 -15.42 10.90
N ASN A 44 -5.70 -14.96 10.35
CA ASN A 44 -6.92 -15.76 10.24
C ASN A 44 -7.27 -16.13 8.79
N SER A 45 -6.52 -15.62 7.80
CA SER A 45 -6.74 -16.00 6.41
C SER A 45 -6.17 -17.39 6.13
N PRO A 46 -6.88 -18.22 5.34
CA PRO A 46 -6.38 -19.54 4.98
C PRO A 46 -5.07 -19.43 4.17
N PRO A 47 -4.19 -20.43 4.27
CA PRO A 47 -3.01 -20.53 3.41
C PRO A 47 -3.41 -20.44 1.93
N ARG A 48 -2.57 -19.83 1.12
CA ARG A 48 -2.77 -19.76 -0.32
C ARG A 48 -2.06 -20.93 -0.98
N ASP A 49 -2.82 -21.94 -1.37
CA ASP A 49 -2.28 -23.20 -1.86
C ASP A 49 -1.87 -23.15 -3.34
N GLU A 50 -2.44 -22.26 -4.16
CA GLU A 50 -2.15 -22.21 -5.57
C GLU A 50 -1.56 -20.86 -6.02
N PHE A 51 -0.60 -20.93 -6.94
CA PHE A 51 -0.09 -19.75 -7.62
C PHE A 51 -1.19 -19.13 -8.49
N ARG A 52 -1.36 -17.83 -8.33
CA ARG A 52 -2.12 -17.01 -9.28
C ARG A 52 -1.45 -15.67 -9.50
N LEU A 53 -1.58 -15.17 -10.72
CA LEU A 53 -1.16 -13.82 -11.03
C LEU A 53 -2.10 -12.82 -10.34
N ARG A 54 -1.52 -11.82 -9.70
CA ARG A 54 -2.23 -10.76 -8.95
C ARG A 54 -1.56 -9.43 -9.23
N MET A 55 -2.26 -8.31 -9.02
CA MET A 55 -1.66 -6.98 -9.16
C MET A 55 -0.38 -6.84 -8.33
N SER A 56 -0.35 -7.39 -7.11
CA SER A 56 0.80 -7.31 -6.21
C SER A 56 2.03 -8.12 -6.65
N ASN A 57 1.94 -8.92 -7.72
CA ASN A 57 3.08 -9.71 -8.21
C ASN A 57 3.36 -9.54 -9.72
N ILE A 58 2.54 -8.81 -10.48
CA ILE A 58 2.73 -8.67 -11.94
C ILE A 58 4.06 -8.01 -12.33
N GLY A 59 4.66 -7.22 -11.45
CA GLY A 59 5.92 -6.54 -11.67
C GLY A 59 7.16 -7.32 -11.22
N ARG A 60 6.99 -8.51 -10.65
CA ARG A 60 8.12 -9.34 -10.21
C ARG A 60 8.89 -9.94 -11.38
N PRO A 61 10.16 -10.32 -11.19
CA PRO A 61 10.94 -10.99 -12.22
C PRO A 61 10.22 -12.23 -12.76
N LYS A 62 10.20 -12.39 -14.09
CA LYS A 62 9.50 -13.50 -14.75
C LYS A 62 9.98 -14.88 -14.27
N CYS A 63 11.29 -15.03 -14.03
CA CYS A 63 11.85 -16.27 -13.48
C CYS A 63 11.26 -16.60 -12.10
N GLN A 64 11.12 -15.60 -11.22
CA GLN A 64 10.51 -15.80 -9.91
C GLN A 64 9.04 -16.27 -10.04
N LEU A 65 8.25 -15.61 -10.89
CA LEU A 65 6.85 -16.00 -11.13
C LEU A 65 6.74 -17.40 -11.73
N TRP A 66 7.70 -17.74 -12.62
CA TRP A 66 7.74 -19.06 -13.23
C TRP A 66 8.00 -20.16 -12.18
N PHE A 67 9.00 -19.98 -11.32
CA PHE A 67 9.29 -20.92 -10.22
C PHE A 67 8.14 -21.01 -9.21
N GLU A 68 7.56 -19.86 -8.82
CA GLU A 68 6.41 -19.86 -7.91
C GLU A 68 5.20 -20.65 -8.47
N LYS A 69 5.09 -20.75 -9.81
CA LYS A 69 4.01 -21.46 -10.49
C LYS A 69 4.33 -22.95 -10.70
N ASN A 70 5.55 -23.28 -11.13
CA ASN A 70 5.87 -24.60 -11.66
C ASN A 70 6.62 -25.49 -10.65
N ASP A 71 7.32 -24.87 -9.69
CA ASP A 71 8.11 -25.59 -8.66
C ASP A 71 7.76 -25.05 -7.25
N PRO A 72 6.47 -25.07 -6.85
CA PRO A 72 6.05 -24.52 -5.55
C PRO A 72 6.65 -25.24 -4.35
N GLU A 73 7.03 -26.53 -4.51
CA GLU A 73 7.62 -27.39 -3.48
C GLU A 73 9.04 -26.95 -3.09
N ASP A 74 9.79 -26.37 -4.03
CA ASP A 74 11.14 -25.86 -3.79
C ASP A 74 11.15 -24.46 -3.14
N LYS A 75 9.98 -23.92 -2.83
CA LYS A 75 9.87 -22.60 -2.22
C LYS A 75 10.38 -22.61 -0.79
N ILE A 76 11.43 -21.84 -0.55
CA ILE A 76 11.93 -21.61 0.82
C ILE A 76 10.85 -20.88 1.62
N PRO A 77 10.41 -21.42 2.77
CA PRO A 77 9.45 -20.74 3.63
C PRO A 77 9.92 -19.33 4.02
N LEU A 78 9.02 -18.38 3.97
CA LEU A 78 9.34 -17.04 4.42
C LEU A 78 9.66 -17.05 5.93
N PRO A 79 10.71 -16.36 6.37
CA PRO A 79 11.03 -16.31 7.78
C PRO A 79 9.94 -15.60 8.58
N PRO A 80 9.70 -15.98 9.85
CA PRO A 80 8.59 -15.45 10.66
C PRO A 80 8.51 -13.92 10.73
N HIS A 81 9.67 -13.23 10.73
CA HIS A 81 9.69 -11.76 10.73
C HIS A 81 9.05 -11.12 9.49
N PHE A 82 8.91 -11.88 8.40
CA PHE A 82 8.26 -11.39 7.18
C PHE A 82 6.76 -11.17 7.40
N LEU A 83 6.11 -12.04 8.19
CA LEU A 83 4.72 -11.84 8.59
C LEU A 83 4.54 -10.52 9.36
N MET A 84 5.47 -10.23 10.29
CA MET A 84 5.46 -8.96 11.01
C MET A 84 5.65 -7.75 10.08
N ASN A 85 6.50 -7.86 9.06
CA ASN A 85 6.68 -6.79 8.09
C ASN A 85 5.41 -6.53 7.26
N MET A 86 4.68 -7.59 6.89
CA MET A 86 3.40 -7.47 6.19
C MET A 86 2.35 -6.82 7.10
N LEU A 87 2.21 -7.30 8.34
CA LEU A 87 1.29 -6.71 9.32
C LEU A 87 1.59 -5.23 9.56
N LEU A 88 2.87 -4.87 9.76
CA LEU A 88 3.26 -3.47 9.93
C LEU A 88 2.92 -2.61 8.71
N GLY A 89 2.96 -3.19 7.50
CA GLY A 89 2.50 -2.51 6.28
C GLY A 89 1.02 -2.17 6.36
N ASP A 90 0.19 -3.17 6.63
CA ASP A 90 -1.27 -3.01 6.73
C ASP A 90 -1.65 -2.04 7.88
N LEU A 91 -0.96 -2.11 9.03
CA LEU A 91 -1.22 -1.19 10.16
C LEU A 91 -0.84 0.26 9.83
N VAL A 92 0.28 0.48 9.13
CA VAL A 92 0.69 1.81 8.68
C VAL A 92 -0.33 2.39 7.73
N GLU A 93 -0.85 1.61 6.78
CA GLU A 93 -1.91 2.02 5.87
C GLU A 93 -3.18 2.44 6.63
N ALA A 94 -3.66 1.60 7.55
CA ALA A 94 -4.85 1.87 8.37
C ALA A 94 -4.73 3.18 9.16
N VAL A 95 -3.60 3.38 9.84
CA VAL A 95 -3.34 4.60 10.63
C VAL A 95 -3.18 5.82 9.73
N PHE A 96 -2.49 5.70 8.59
CA PHE A 96 -2.30 6.80 7.65
C PHE A 96 -3.63 7.27 7.05
N LYS A 97 -4.49 6.35 6.62
CA LYS A 97 -5.85 6.69 6.16
C LYS A 97 -6.68 7.36 7.27
N GLY A 98 -6.53 6.90 8.50
CA GLY A 98 -7.13 7.55 9.68
C GLY A 98 -6.66 8.99 9.86
N LEU A 99 -5.37 9.26 9.69
CA LEU A 99 -4.82 10.61 9.75
C LEU A 99 -5.32 11.51 8.62
N LEU A 100 -5.43 10.98 7.40
CA LEU A 100 -6.02 11.72 6.27
C LEU A 100 -7.47 12.12 6.58
N ARG A 101 -8.31 11.19 7.08
CA ARG A 101 -9.69 11.48 7.49
C ARG A 101 -9.75 12.52 8.59
N ALA A 102 -8.93 12.39 9.64
CA ALA A 102 -8.89 13.33 10.76
C ALA A 102 -8.42 14.73 10.35
N ALA A 103 -7.56 14.80 9.33
CA ALA A 103 -7.09 16.06 8.74
C ALA A 103 -8.08 16.69 7.76
N GLY A 104 -9.18 16.00 7.42
CA GLY A 104 -10.17 16.46 6.46
C GLY A 104 -9.71 16.34 4.99
N ALA A 105 -8.78 15.46 4.70
CA ALA A 105 -8.40 15.17 3.32
C ALA A 105 -9.47 14.30 2.64
N GLU A 106 -9.83 14.66 1.41
CA GLU A 106 -10.82 13.91 0.63
C GLU A 106 -10.13 12.80 -0.17
N PHE A 107 -10.57 11.58 0.02
CA PHE A 107 -10.15 10.41 -0.76
C PHE A 107 -11.24 9.34 -0.72
N LYS A 108 -11.18 8.39 -1.65
CA LYS A 108 -11.96 7.15 -1.58
C LYS A 108 -11.09 6.03 -1.09
N ASP A 109 -11.66 5.16 -0.29
CA ASP A 109 -10.98 3.97 0.20
C ASP A 109 -10.64 2.97 -0.91
N ASN A 110 -9.94 1.91 -0.51
CA ASN A 110 -9.59 0.77 -1.32
C ASN A 110 -10.83 0.19 -2.06
N ASP A 111 -10.58 -0.26 -3.27
CA ASP A 111 -11.58 -1.00 -4.04
C ASP A 111 -10.90 -2.09 -4.87
N THR A 112 -11.67 -3.15 -5.15
CA THR A 112 -11.21 -4.29 -5.94
C THR A 112 -11.38 -4.00 -7.42
N VAL A 113 -10.31 -4.19 -8.18
CA VAL A 113 -10.30 -4.00 -9.63
C VAL A 113 -9.80 -5.24 -10.36
N THR A 114 -10.24 -5.39 -11.61
CA THR A 114 -9.84 -6.52 -12.48
C THR A 114 -9.23 -5.99 -13.77
N LEU A 115 -7.96 -6.31 -13.99
CA LEU A 115 -7.28 -6.07 -15.25
C LEU A 115 -7.49 -7.26 -16.19
N LYS A 116 -8.09 -7.01 -17.35
CA LYS A 116 -8.23 -8.00 -18.42
C LYS A 116 -7.05 -7.93 -19.36
N LEU A 117 -6.36 -9.05 -19.54
CA LEU A 117 -5.26 -9.18 -20.47
C LEU A 117 -5.77 -9.53 -21.88
N PRO A 118 -4.95 -9.27 -22.94
CA PRO A 118 -5.36 -9.58 -24.33
C PRO A 118 -5.65 -11.05 -24.61
N ASP A 119 -5.08 -11.96 -23.83
CA ASP A 119 -5.29 -13.40 -23.91
C ASP A 119 -6.54 -13.89 -23.14
N GLY A 120 -7.31 -12.97 -22.56
CA GLY A 120 -8.52 -13.27 -21.79
C GLY A 120 -8.26 -13.58 -20.31
N GLN A 121 -7.00 -13.63 -19.85
CA GLN A 121 -6.72 -13.79 -18.43
C GLN A 121 -7.14 -12.55 -17.64
N GLU A 122 -7.59 -12.76 -16.41
CA GLU A 122 -7.98 -11.70 -15.49
C GLU A 122 -7.03 -11.65 -14.29
N ILE A 123 -6.56 -10.45 -13.99
CA ILE A 123 -5.71 -10.18 -12.84
C ILE A 123 -6.47 -9.30 -11.88
N GLN A 124 -6.80 -9.84 -10.72
CA GLN A 124 -7.48 -9.10 -9.66
C GLN A 124 -6.48 -8.49 -8.69
N GLY A 125 -6.88 -7.37 -8.11
CA GLY A 125 -6.18 -6.73 -7.01
C GLY A 125 -7.03 -5.64 -6.39
N GLU A 126 -6.61 -5.19 -5.23
CA GLU A 126 -7.22 -4.13 -4.46
C GLU A 126 -6.20 -3.00 -4.34
N TYR A 127 -6.56 -1.81 -4.81
CA TYR A 127 -5.72 -0.62 -4.64
C TYR A 127 -6.00 0.03 -3.28
N ASP A 128 -5.06 0.83 -2.77
CA ASP A 128 -5.17 1.34 -1.40
C ASP A 128 -6.13 2.53 -1.31
N MET A 129 -6.08 3.48 -2.27
CA MET A 129 -7.00 4.63 -2.30
C MET A 129 -7.05 5.34 -3.65
N GLU A 130 -8.11 6.14 -3.85
CA GLU A 130 -8.24 7.09 -4.95
C GLU A 130 -8.25 8.52 -4.38
N MET A 131 -7.31 9.36 -4.81
CA MET A 131 -7.22 10.77 -4.42
C MET A 131 -7.13 11.65 -5.67
N ASP A 132 -7.92 12.73 -5.74
CA ASP A 132 -7.99 13.62 -6.89
C ASP A 132 -8.24 12.92 -8.24
N GLY A 133 -9.01 11.81 -8.22
CA GLY A 133 -9.32 11.02 -9.41
C GLY A 133 -8.18 10.13 -9.89
N LYS A 134 -7.12 9.97 -9.12
CA LYS A 134 -5.94 9.13 -9.39
C LYS A 134 -5.84 8.00 -8.40
N ILE A 135 -5.23 6.91 -8.82
CA ILE A 135 -4.96 5.77 -7.93
C ILE A 135 -3.63 5.99 -7.23
N ASP A 136 -3.68 5.95 -5.92
CA ASP A 136 -2.53 6.05 -5.02
C ASP A 136 -2.34 4.76 -4.21
N ASP A 137 -1.11 4.57 -3.76
CA ASP A 137 -0.70 3.38 -3.02
C ASP A 137 0.11 3.80 -1.78
N VAL A 138 -0.16 3.17 -0.64
CA VAL A 138 0.51 3.48 0.64
C VAL A 138 1.63 2.47 0.89
N LYS A 139 2.82 2.97 1.13
CA LYS A 139 3.99 2.11 1.43
C LYS A 139 4.61 2.46 2.77
N SER A 140 4.82 1.44 3.59
CA SER A 140 5.67 1.56 4.77
C SER A 140 7.11 1.23 4.40
N ALA A 141 8.04 2.15 4.63
CA ALA A 141 9.44 2.00 4.28
C ALA A 141 10.35 1.99 5.51
N SER A 142 11.42 1.20 5.45
CA SER A 142 12.54 1.41 6.38
C SER A 142 13.25 2.72 6.06
N PRO A 143 14.02 3.33 6.99
CA PRO A 143 14.77 4.54 6.71
C PRO A 143 15.69 4.39 5.49
N TRP A 144 16.33 3.24 5.34
CA TRP A 144 17.16 2.97 4.18
C TRP A 144 16.36 2.95 2.87
N SER A 145 15.22 2.23 2.84
CA SER A 145 14.37 2.19 1.65
C SER A 145 13.78 3.55 1.33
N TYR A 146 13.40 4.31 2.34
CA TYR A 146 12.90 5.67 2.18
C TYR A 146 13.95 6.56 1.51
N GLN A 147 15.19 6.55 1.99
CA GLN A 147 16.27 7.40 1.49
C GLN A 147 16.88 6.95 0.15
N ASN A 148 16.79 5.65 -0.20
CA ASN A 148 17.51 5.09 -1.35
C ASN A 148 16.61 4.56 -2.47
N LYS A 149 15.33 4.26 -2.17
CA LYS A 149 14.37 3.77 -3.17
C LYS A 149 13.28 4.78 -3.47
N PHE A 150 12.77 5.46 -2.43
CA PHE A 150 11.62 6.34 -2.55
C PHE A 150 11.99 7.83 -2.49
N ASP A 151 13.27 8.19 -2.57
CA ASP A 151 13.70 9.58 -2.65
C ASP A 151 13.37 10.24 -3.99
N SER A 152 13.28 9.44 -5.07
CA SER A 152 12.89 9.88 -6.40
C SER A 152 12.30 8.74 -7.23
N PHE A 153 11.56 9.09 -8.30
CA PHE A 153 11.04 8.10 -9.25
C PHE A 153 12.15 7.32 -9.95
N GLU A 154 13.25 7.99 -10.30
CA GLU A 154 14.42 7.37 -10.93
C GLU A 154 15.09 6.34 -10.02
N SER A 155 15.18 6.61 -8.73
CA SER A 155 15.71 5.67 -7.74
C SER A 155 14.80 4.44 -7.61
N LEU A 156 13.50 4.66 -7.53
CA LEU A 156 12.53 3.57 -7.50
C LEU A 156 12.61 2.71 -8.76
N GLN A 157 12.67 3.33 -9.95
CA GLN A 157 12.74 2.63 -11.23
C GLN A 157 13.99 1.73 -11.34
N LYS A 158 15.14 2.19 -10.84
CA LYS A 158 16.38 1.40 -10.83
C LYS A 158 16.34 0.21 -9.88
N GLY A 159 15.57 0.29 -8.78
CA GLY A 159 15.54 -0.67 -7.70
C GLY A 159 14.19 -1.37 -7.48
N ASP A 160 13.30 -1.36 -8.47
CA ASP A 160 11.92 -1.89 -8.34
C ASP A 160 11.84 -3.42 -8.46
N GLY A 161 12.59 -4.13 -7.62
CA GLY A 161 12.54 -5.60 -7.57
C GLY A 161 11.21 -6.17 -7.04
N PHE A 162 10.37 -5.33 -6.43
CA PHE A 162 9.03 -5.74 -5.97
C PHE A 162 7.94 -5.46 -7.00
N GLY A 163 8.21 -4.64 -8.02
CA GLY A 163 7.24 -4.29 -9.06
C GLY A 163 6.20 -3.27 -8.62
N TYR A 164 6.57 -2.29 -7.81
CA TYR A 164 5.66 -1.23 -7.35
C TYR A 164 5.13 -0.37 -8.51
N ILE A 165 5.99 -0.07 -9.50
CA ILE A 165 5.59 0.71 -10.67
C ILE A 165 4.56 -0.07 -11.52
N PRO A 166 4.83 -1.30 -11.99
CA PRO A 166 3.83 -2.10 -12.70
C PRO A 166 2.56 -2.36 -11.89
N GLN A 167 2.64 -2.52 -10.58
CA GLN A 167 1.50 -2.69 -9.69
C GLN A 167 0.58 -1.47 -9.75
N LEU A 168 1.11 -0.27 -9.50
CA LEU A 168 0.32 0.97 -9.50
C LEU A 168 -0.28 1.27 -10.88
N VAL A 169 0.51 1.09 -11.95
CA VAL A 169 0.02 1.23 -13.34
C VAL A 169 -1.08 0.21 -13.65
N GLY A 170 -0.94 -1.03 -13.17
CA GLY A 170 -1.94 -2.08 -13.32
C GLY A 170 -3.27 -1.73 -12.65
N TYR A 171 -3.23 -1.23 -11.42
CA TYR A 171 -4.41 -0.74 -10.70
C TYR A 171 -5.08 0.42 -11.44
N SER A 172 -4.31 1.43 -11.83
CA SER A 172 -4.83 2.60 -12.53
C SER A 172 -5.50 2.23 -13.84
N LYS A 173 -4.87 1.34 -14.62
CA LYS A 173 -5.44 0.84 -15.87
C LYS A 173 -6.72 0.03 -15.64
N ALA A 174 -6.76 -0.82 -14.62
CA ALA A 174 -7.93 -1.62 -14.29
C ALA A 174 -9.10 -0.75 -13.79
N ALA A 175 -8.82 0.30 -13.03
CA ALA A 175 -9.80 1.27 -12.54
C ALA A 175 -10.25 2.29 -13.60
N GLY A 176 -9.57 2.39 -14.74
CA GLY A 176 -9.82 3.44 -15.75
C GLY A 176 -9.50 4.85 -15.23
N LYS A 177 -8.48 4.95 -14.37
CA LYS A 177 -8.05 6.19 -13.70
C LYS A 177 -6.60 6.51 -14.04
N ASP A 178 -6.20 7.76 -13.78
CA ASP A 178 -4.81 8.17 -13.88
C ASP A 178 -3.96 7.56 -12.77
N VAL A 179 -2.67 7.45 -13.04
CA VAL A 179 -1.68 7.06 -12.03
C VAL A 179 -1.43 8.25 -11.11
N GLY A 180 -1.58 8.03 -9.81
CA GLY A 180 -1.22 8.97 -8.77
C GLY A 180 0.24 8.79 -8.34
N GLY A 181 0.44 8.31 -7.12
CA GLY A 181 1.78 8.12 -6.58
C GLY A 181 1.82 7.16 -5.39
N TRP A 182 2.94 7.23 -4.68
CA TRP A 182 3.13 6.47 -3.45
C TRP A 182 3.17 7.42 -2.26
N TRP A 183 2.32 7.14 -1.27
CA TRP A 183 2.40 7.72 0.05
C TRP A 183 3.34 6.88 0.89
N VAL A 184 4.58 7.36 1.06
CA VAL A 184 5.62 6.57 1.70
C VAL A 184 5.81 6.99 3.15
N VAL A 185 5.44 6.10 4.06
CA VAL A 185 5.59 6.32 5.51
C VAL A 185 6.89 5.68 5.99
N ASN A 186 7.81 6.50 6.50
CA ASN A 186 9.04 6.01 7.11
C ASN A 186 8.74 5.43 8.51
N LYS A 187 9.08 4.16 8.75
CA LYS A 187 8.74 3.43 9.98
C LYS A 187 9.35 4.01 11.26
N LEU A 188 10.43 4.78 11.18
CA LEU A 188 11.10 5.36 12.36
C LEU A 188 10.85 6.86 12.57
N SER A 189 10.48 7.57 11.53
CA SER A 189 10.09 8.97 11.64
C SER A 189 8.70 9.10 11.05
N LEU A 190 7.70 8.91 11.84
CA LEU A 190 6.28 8.79 11.47
C LEU A 190 5.76 9.70 10.35
N ILE A 191 6.51 10.69 9.88
CA ILE A 191 6.12 11.54 8.76
C ILE A 191 7.36 12.18 8.10
N HIS A 192 7.80 11.61 7.01
CA HIS A 192 8.33 12.35 5.87
C HIS A 192 7.61 11.79 4.64
N ILE A 193 6.68 12.55 4.18
CA ILE A 193 5.90 12.30 2.99
C ILE A 193 6.59 13.01 1.85
#